data_69d1da4e9457ebfee6377972ab94b8fd
#
_entry.id   69d1da4e9457ebfee6377972ab94b8fd
#
_cell.length_a   1.000
_cell.length_b   1.000
_cell.length_c   1.000
_cell.angle_alpha   90.00
_cell.angle_beta   90.00
_cell.angle_gamma   90.00
#
_symmetry.space_group_name_H-M   'P 1'
#
loop_
_entity.id
_entity.type
_entity.pdbx_description
1 polymer ?
#
loop_
_entity_poly.entity_id
_entity_poly.type
_entity_poly.pdbx_seq_one_letter_code
_entity_poly.pdbx_strand_id
1 'polypeptide(L)'
;MAKRIVNKAERNAERYDAKETGYRLFEDSQNGKTFDRLMPLIVSEQNIILAYRNICKNSGSKTPGTDGETIVAIQSLPIESVIKTVRNKLNYYQPKKVRRVEIPKDNGKTRPLGIPSI
;
A
#
# COMPACT_ATOMS: atom_id res chain seq x y z
N MET A 1 -0.60 -22.46 9.43
CA MET A 1 -0.36 -22.29 7.99
C MET A 1 1.08 -21.86 7.78
N ALA A 2 1.80 -22.57 6.93
CA ALA A 2 3.18 -22.24 6.60
C ALA A 2 3.20 -20.88 5.87
N LYS A 3 3.90 -19.89 6.43
CA LYS A 3 4.26 -18.67 5.69
C LYS A 3 5.02 -19.13 4.45
N ARG A 4 4.53 -18.79 3.25
CA ARG A 4 5.32 -18.94 2.03
C ARG A 4 6.62 -18.15 2.23
N ILE A 5 7.69 -18.88 2.49
CA ILE A 5 9.03 -18.28 2.60
C ILE A 5 9.47 -18.00 1.17
N VAL A 6 9.15 -16.80 0.71
CA VAL A 6 9.67 -16.30 -0.57
C VAL A 6 11.16 -16.07 -0.38
N ASN A 7 12.00 -16.74 -1.14
CA ASN A 7 13.44 -16.58 -1.05
C ASN A 7 13.87 -15.17 -1.51
N LYS A 8 15.12 -14.80 -1.23
CA LYS A 8 15.64 -13.46 -1.55
C LYS A 8 15.62 -13.17 -3.05
N ALA A 9 15.86 -14.18 -3.88
CA ALA A 9 15.87 -14.04 -5.35
C ALA A 9 14.45 -13.78 -5.89
N GLU A 10 13.44 -14.52 -5.42
CA GLU A 10 12.04 -14.30 -5.78
C GLU A 10 11.56 -12.90 -5.37
N ARG A 11 11.91 -12.45 -4.16
CA ARG A 11 11.59 -11.07 -3.70
C ARG A 11 12.24 -9.99 -4.56
N ASN A 12 13.46 -10.23 -5.01
CA ASN A 12 14.16 -9.28 -5.88
C ASN A 12 13.55 -9.25 -7.28
N ALA A 13 13.18 -10.40 -7.85
CA ALA A 13 12.51 -10.47 -9.14
C ALA A 13 11.15 -9.75 -9.12
N GLU A 14 10.30 -10.04 -8.17
CA GLU A 14 8.99 -9.35 -8.00
C GLU A 14 9.16 -7.84 -7.89
N ARG A 15 10.14 -7.39 -7.11
CA ARG A 15 10.45 -5.97 -6.94
C ARG A 15 10.97 -5.34 -8.22
N TYR A 16 11.77 -6.07 -8.98
CA TYR A 16 12.33 -5.61 -10.25
C TYR A 16 11.23 -5.40 -11.28
N ASP A 17 10.36 -6.39 -11.49
CA ASP A 17 9.28 -6.33 -12.46
C ASP A 17 8.29 -5.19 -12.17
N ALA A 18 7.88 -5.03 -10.91
CA ALA A 18 6.99 -3.95 -10.51
C ALA A 18 7.64 -2.57 -10.69
N LYS A 19 8.92 -2.45 -10.39
CA LYS A 19 9.67 -1.21 -10.61
C LYS A 19 9.87 -0.89 -12.08
N GLU A 20 10.18 -1.87 -12.90
CA GLU A 20 10.35 -1.68 -14.35
C GLU A 20 9.05 -1.17 -14.97
N THR A 21 7.91 -1.75 -14.62
CA THR A 21 6.59 -1.27 -15.06
C THR A 21 6.37 0.19 -14.64
N GLY A 22 6.68 0.55 -13.39
CA GLY A 22 6.57 1.91 -12.89
C GLY A 22 7.47 2.90 -13.65
N TYR A 23 8.70 2.52 -13.94
CA TYR A 23 9.63 3.36 -14.72
C TYR A 23 9.16 3.58 -16.16
N ARG A 24 8.64 2.56 -16.82
CA ARG A 24 8.06 2.69 -18.17
C ARG A 24 6.85 3.65 -18.18
N LEU A 25 5.96 3.53 -17.22
CA LEU A 25 4.82 4.45 -17.09
C LEU A 25 5.29 5.89 -16.85
N PHE A 26 6.29 6.07 -16.02
CA PHE A 26 6.88 7.38 -15.76
C PHE A 26 7.51 7.98 -17.02
N GLU A 27 8.34 7.23 -17.73
CA GLU A 27 8.99 7.65 -18.97
C GLU A 27 7.97 7.99 -20.06
N ASP A 28 6.96 7.13 -20.26
CA ASP A 28 5.86 7.38 -21.20
C ASP A 28 5.11 8.67 -20.84
N SER A 29 4.86 8.91 -19.55
CA SER A 29 4.22 10.13 -19.05
C SER A 29 5.06 11.38 -19.33
N GLN A 30 6.38 11.31 -19.16
CA GLN A 30 7.28 12.41 -19.50
C GLN A 30 7.24 12.76 -21.00
N ASN A 31 6.98 11.75 -21.84
CA ASN A 31 6.82 11.92 -23.29
C ASN A 31 5.38 12.32 -23.69
N GLY A 32 4.55 12.72 -22.73
CA GLY A 32 3.18 13.21 -22.98
C GLY A 32 2.14 12.14 -23.25
N LYS A 33 2.46 10.86 -23.01
CA LYS A 33 1.51 9.75 -23.17
C LYS A 33 0.48 9.73 -22.04
N THR A 34 -0.76 9.47 -22.38
CA THR A 34 -1.88 9.28 -21.43
C THR A 34 -2.24 7.81 -21.32
N PHE A 35 -2.86 7.43 -20.19
CA PHE A 35 -3.17 6.04 -19.89
C PHE A 35 -4.67 5.90 -19.54
N ASP A 36 -5.33 4.92 -20.12
CA ASP A 36 -6.75 4.65 -19.91
C ASP A 36 -7.04 3.29 -19.26
N ARG A 37 -6.04 2.42 -19.15
CA ARG A 37 -6.19 1.04 -18.64
C ARG A 37 -5.13 0.70 -17.57
N LEU A 38 -5.14 1.45 -16.47
CA LEU A 38 -4.18 1.23 -15.38
C LEU A 38 -4.64 0.18 -14.36
N MET A 39 -5.94 -0.10 -14.24
CA MET A 39 -6.45 -1.04 -13.23
C MET A 39 -5.82 -2.44 -13.30
N PRO A 40 -5.62 -3.07 -14.46
CA PRO A 40 -4.93 -4.36 -14.53
C PRO A 40 -3.53 -4.34 -13.93
N LEU A 41 -2.79 -3.23 -14.08
CA LEU A 41 -1.47 -3.04 -13.49
C LEU A 41 -1.55 -2.79 -11.99
N ILE A 42 -2.51 -1.99 -11.54
CA ILE A 42 -2.73 -1.65 -10.13
C ILE A 42 -3.06 -2.92 -9.32
N VAL A 43 -3.95 -3.77 -9.83
CA VAL A 43 -4.38 -5.00 -9.14
C VAL A 43 -3.46 -6.20 -9.39
N SER A 44 -2.36 -6.02 -10.11
CA SER A 44 -1.39 -7.09 -10.32
C SER A 44 -0.79 -7.55 -9.00
N GLU A 45 -0.51 -8.84 -8.90
CA GLU A 45 0.07 -9.43 -7.69
C GLU A 45 1.40 -8.77 -7.31
N GLN A 46 2.27 -8.52 -8.29
CA GLN A 46 3.56 -7.90 -8.10
C GLN A 46 3.44 -6.48 -7.52
N ASN A 47 2.49 -5.69 -8.03
CA ASN A 47 2.26 -4.33 -7.54
C ASN A 47 1.71 -4.32 -6.12
N ILE A 48 0.74 -5.19 -5.81
CA ILE A 48 0.17 -5.31 -4.47
C ILE A 48 1.23 -5.75 -3.46
N ILE A 49 2.05 -6.74 -3.80
CA ILE A 49 3.13 -7.21 -2.92
C ILE A 49 4.16 -6.11 -2.69
N LEU A 50 4.54 -5.37 -3.72
CA LEU A 50 5.47 -4.26 -3.59
C LEU A 50 4.92 -3.16 -2.68
N ALA A 51 3.66 -2.77 -2.88
CA ALA A 51 2.97 -1.79 -2.05
C ALA A 51 2.90 -2.23 -0.59
N TYR A 52 2.52 -3.47 -0.33
CA TYR A 52 2.47 -4.06 1.00
C TYR A 52 3.84 -4.01 1.70
N ARG A 53 4.91 -4.42 1.01
CA ARG A 53 6.27 -4.37 1.57
C ARG A 53 6.72 -2.95 1.89
N ASN A 54 6.35 -1.98 1.06
CA ASN A 54 6.66 -0.58 1.31
C ASN A 54 5.92 -0.04 2.53
N ILE A 55 4.64 -0.36 2.67
CA ILE A 55 3.84 0.05 3.83
C ILE A 55 4.38 -0.55 5.12
N CYS A 56 4.80 -1.82 5.12
CA CYS A 56 5.38 -2.47 6.30
C CYS A 56 6.63 -1.75 6.84
N LYS A 57 7.37 -1.06 5.98
CA LYS A 57 8.59 -0.32 6.35
C LYS A 57 8.30 1.10 6.86
N ASN A 58 7.11 1.63 6.63
CA ASN A 58 6.76 2.97 7.05
C ASN A 58 6.62 3.05 8.58
N SER A 59 7.16 4.11 9.18
CA SER A 59 7.05 4.36 10.62
C SER A 59 5.60 4.47 11.09
N GLY A 60 4.71 5.02 10.25
CA GLY A 60 3.28 5.15 10.54
C GLY A 60 2.47 3.84 10.45
N SER A 61 3.05 2.74 9.97
CA SER A 61 2.35 1.46 9.82
C SER A 61 1.86 0.85 11.14
N LYS A 62 2.47 1.23 12.25
CA LYS A 62 2.10 0.80 13.60
C LYS A 62 1.15 1.77 14.31
N THR A 63 0.73 2.83 13.65
CA THR A 63 -0.22 3.80 14.21
C THR A 63 -1.64 3.38 13.83
N PRO A 64 -2.51 3.04 14.81
CA PRO A 64 -3.85 2.55 14.51
C PRO A 64 -4.78 3.67 14.03
N GLY A 65 -5.71 3.32 13.15
CA GLY A 65 -6.86 4.15 12.78
C GLY A 65 -8.01 4.00 13.79
N THR A 66 -9.24 4.25 13.33
CA THR A 66 -10.45 4.17 14.17
C THR A 66 -10.80 2.74 14.62
N ASP A 67 -10.36 1.73 13.88
CA ASP A 67 -10.58 0.32 14.16
C ASP A 67 -9.55 -0.29 15.15
N GLY A 68 -8.52 0.47 15.52
CA GLY A 68 -7.44 0.00 16.39
C GLY A 68 -6.45 -0.95 15.72
N GLU A 69 -6.64 -1.26 14.43
CA GLU A 69 -5.78 -2.18 13.68
C GLU A 69 -4.52 -1.50 13.18
N THR A 70 -3.45 -2.26 13.11
CA THR A 70 -2.15 -1.84 12.59
C THR A 70 -1.66 -2.83 11.54
N ILE A 71 -0.53 -2.55 10.90
CA ILE A 71 0.08 -3.46 9.93
C ILE A 71 0.36 -4.85 10.52
N VAL A 72 0.52 -4.98 11.84
CA VAL A 72 0.76 -6.26 12.50
C VAL A 72 -0.40 -7.24 12.27
N ALA A 73 -1.65 -6.75 12.28
CA ALA A 73 -2.82 -7.56 11.98
C ALA A 73 -2.78 -8.14 10.56
N ILE A 74 -2.34 -7.33 9.58
CA ILE A 74 -2.19 -7.76 8.19
C ILE A 74 -1.01 -8.71 8.02
N GLN A 75 0.11 -8.47 8.72
CA GLN A 75 1.29 -9.35 8.67
C GLN A 75 1.01 -10.77 9.18
N SER A 76 0.00 -10.96 10.00
CA SER A 76 -0.42 -12.29 10.46
C SER A 76 -1.18 -13.09 9.40
N LEU A 77 -1.66 -12.45 8.33
CA LEU A 77 -2.42 -13.08 7.26
C LEU A 77 -1.52 -13.70 6.20
N PRO A 78 -1.97 -14.78 5.53
CA PRO A 78 -1.31 -15.26 4.32
C PRO A 78 -1.29 -14.19 3.24
N ILE A 79 -0.22 -14.12 2.44
CA ILE A 79 -0.09 -13.10 1.40
C ILE A 79 -1.22 -13.16 0.37
N GLU A 80 -1.71 -14.34 0.06
CA GLU A 80 -2.84 -14.55 -0.85
C GLU A 80 -4.13 -13.88 -0.32
N SER A 81 -4.35 -13.92 0.99
CA SER A 81 -5.48 -13.23 1.64
C SER A 81 -5.35 -11.72 1.57
N VAL A 82 -4.13 -11.19 1.72
CA VAL A 82 -3.85 -9.76 1.56
C VAL A 82 -4.13 -9.31 0.14
N ILE A 83 -3.65 -10.04 -0.86
CA ILE A 83 -3.87 -9.74 -2.28
C ILE A 83 -5.37 -9.73 -2.59
N LYS A 84 -6.10 -10.76 -2.16
CA LYS A 84 -7.54 -10.86 -2.36
C LYS A 84 -8.29 -9.70 -1.70
N THR A 85 -7.94 -9.34 -0.48
CA THR A 85 -8.56 -8.23 0.25
C THR A 85 -8.33 -6.90 -0.47
N VAL A 86 -7.11 -6.63 -0.91
CA VAL A 86 -6.78 -5.40 -1.65
C VAL A 86 -7.56 -5.33 -2.96
N ARG A 87 -7.60 -6.41 -3.73
CA ARG A 87 -8.38 -6.49 -4.99
C ARG A 87 -9.87 -6.24 -4.77
N ASN A 88 -10.44 -6.84 -3.73
CA ASN A 88 -11.86 -6.64 -3.40
C ASN A 88 -12.14 -5.17 -3.03
N LYS A 89 -11.27 -4.55 -2.24
CA LYS A 89 -11.41 -3.14 -1.86
C LYS A 89 -11.24 -2.19 -3.05
N LEU A 90 -10.35 -2.49 -3.98
CA LEU A 90 -10.19 -1.69 -5.21
C LEU A 90 -11.39 -1.82 -6.15
N ASN A 91 -12.03 -2.99 -6.21
CA ASN A 91 -13.21 -3.20 -7.02
C ASN A 91 -14.49 -2.59 -6.40
N TYR A 92 -14.58 -2.55 -5.08
CA TYR A 92 -15.72 -2.00 -4.35
C TYR A 92 -15.23 -1.28 -3.09
N TYR A 93 -14.81 -0.04 -3.26
CA TYR A 93 -14.23 0.74 -2.18
C TYR A 93 -15.29 1.35 -1.27
N GLN A 94 -15.24 1.01 0.02
CA GLN A 94 -16.01 1.62 1.08
C GLN A 94 -15.04 2.25 2.09
N PRO A 95 -14.88 3.59 2.07
CA PRO A 95 -13.94 4.25 2.96
C PRO A 95 -14.37 4.13 4.43
N LYS A 96 -13.42 3.82 5.29
CA LYS A 96 -13.60 3.87 6.74
C LYS A 96 -13.38 5.29 7.25
N LYS A 97 -13.89 5.59 8.44
CA LYS A 97 -13.61 6.86 9.13
C LYS A 97 -12.12 6.97 9.46
N VAL A 98 -11.57 8.17 9.29
CA VAL A 98 -10.19 8.48 9.72
C VAL A 98 -10.18 8.89 11.19
N ARG A 99 -9.12 8.54 11.91
CA ARG A 99 -8.89 9.01 13.28
C ARG A 99 -8.24 10.39 13.22
N ARG A 100 -8.93 11.40 13.75
CA ARG A 100 -8.41 12.77 13.80
C ARG A 100 -7.47 12.95 14.99
N VAL A 101 -6.30 13.51 14.74
CA VAL A 101 -5.34 13.96 15.76
C VAL A 101 -4.91 15.40 15.45
N GLU A 102 -4.59 16.15 16.50
CA GLU A 102 -4.07 17.50 16.36
C GLU A 102 -2.53 17.45 16.48
N ILE A 103 -1.84 18.03 15.49
CA ILE A 103 -0.38 18.10 15.49
C ILE A 103 0.02 19.54 15.80
N PRO A 104 0.90 19.76 16.81
CA PRO A 104 1.40 21.10 17.12
C PRO A 104 2.25 21.65 15.97
N LYS A 105 2.11 22.95 15.72
CA LYS A 105 2.96 23.73 14.81
C LYS A 105 3.98 24.55 15.60
N ASP A 106 5.05 24.97 14.95
CA ASP A 106 6.11 25.80 15.56
C ASP A 106 5.63 27.15 16.10
N ASN A 107 4.50 27.64 15.57
CA ASN A 107 3.89 28.91 16.00
C ASN A 107 2.87 28.79 17.16
N GLY A 108 2.84 27.67 17.87
CA GLY A 108 1.92 27.38 18.97
C GLY A 108 0.48 27.02 18.55
N LYS A 109 0.17 27.01 17.26
CA LYS A 109 -1.10 26.53 16.70
C LYS A 109 -1.05 25.01 16.43
N THR A 110 -2.20 24.40 16.25
CA THR A 110 -2.32 23.00 15.85
C THR A 110 -2.84 22.88 14.42
N ARG A 111 -2.59 21.74 13.80
CA ARG A 111 -3.22 21.34 12.53
C ARG A 111 -3.87 19.98 12.67
N PRO A 112 -5.06 19.76 12.09
CA PRO A 112 -5.67 18.42 12.09
C PRO A 112 -4.93 17.50 11.15
N LEU A 113 -4.78 16.24 11.56
CA LEU A 113 -4.29 15.13 10.74
C LEU A 113 -5.29 13.98 10.82
N GLY A 114 -5.65 13.41 9.67
CA GLY A 114 -6.46 12.21 9.60
C GLY A 114 -5.57 10.96 9.51
N ILE A 115 -5.74 10.02 10.44
CA ILE A 115 -5.06 8.72 10.39
C ILE A 115 -6.04 7.71 9.81
N PRO A 116 -5.79 7.20 8.60
CA PRO A 116 -6.65 6.20 7.98
C PRO A 116 -6.52 4.84 8.66
N SER A 117 -7.53 4.00 8.55
CA SER A 117 -7.44 2.57 8.86
C SER A 117 -6.56 1.86 7.83
N ILE A 118 -5.83 0.85 8.29
CA ILE A 118 -4.95 0.07 7.45
C ILE A 118 -5.75 -0.91 6.58
#